data_0f774635dedd6918f6d455bd855d2d04
#
_entry.id   0f774635dedd6918f6d455bd855d2d04
#
_cell.length_a   1.000
_cell.length_b   1.000
_cell.length_c   1.000
_cell.angle_alpha   90.00
_cell.angle_beta   90.00
_cell.angle_gamma   90.00
#
_symmetry.space_group_name_H-M   'P 1'
#
loop_
_entity.id
_entity.type
_entity.pdbx_description
1 polymer ?
#
loop_
_entity_poly.entity_id
_entity_poly.type
_entity_poly.pdbx_seq_one_letter_code
_entity_poly.pdbx_strand_id
1 'polypeptide(L)'
;MTQILLVADEPGFRDRLGLALERLELSGEEVVSFLEAANGNDALVLAEAHQPDLVVADVSVTPYGGFGLTRDLKANPETDCPVILVLDRYQDEWLGRWSGADALVYRPVDPFALAQVASRLLEEEQGEATLEGATS
;
A
#
# COMPACT_ATOMS: atom_id res chain seq x y z
N MET A 1 -14.95 2.49 6.50
CA MET A 1 -14.18 3.36 5.60
C MET A 1 -12.81 2.76 5.37
N THR A 2 -12.38 2.66 4.14
CA THR A 2 -11.05 2.16 3.79
C THR A 2 -10.11 3.33 3.55
N GLN A 3 -8.97 3.33 4.20
CA GLN A 3 -7.97 4.39 4.08
C GLN A 3 -6.69 3.86 3.47
N ILE A 4 -6.20 4.51 2.42
CA ILE A 4 -5.01 4.10 1.68
C ILE A 4 -3.98 5.22 1.75
N LEU A 5 -2.75 4.86 2.12
CA LEU A 5 -1.61 5.79 2.13
C LEU A 5 -0.83 5.64 0.82
N LEU A 6 -0.73 6.72 0.07
CA LEU A 6 0.03 6.80 -1.18
C LEU A 6 1.36 7.49 -0.92
N VAL A 7 2.47 6.83 -1.26
CA VAL A 7 3.81 7.34 -0.99
C VAL A 7 4.61 7.43 -2.28
N ALA A 8 4.84 8.64 -2.75
CA ALA A 8 5.69 8.94 -3.91
C ALA A 8 6.11 10.39 -3.86
N ASP A 9 7.32 10.70 -4.31
CA ASP A 9 7.83 12.07 -4.29
C ASP A 9 7.21 12.95 -5.38
N GLU A 10 6.77 12.35 -6.50
CA GLU A 10 6.16 13.09 -7.60
C GLU A 10 4.64 13.19 -7.43
N PRO A 11 4.07 14.42 -7.28
CA PRO A 11 2.63 14.56 -7.05
C PRO A 11 1.77 14.00 -8.18
N GLY A 12 2.20 14.16 -9.43
CA GLY A 12 1.45 13.63 -10.59
C GLY A 12 1.35 12.11 -10.54
N PHE A 13 2.38 11.43 -10.09
CA PHE A 13 2.36 9.98 -9.96
C PHE A 13 1.41 9.55 -8.81
N ARG A 14 1.46 10.25 -7.67
CA ARG A 14 0.51 9.99 -6.57
C ARG A 14 -0.92 10.16 -7.04
N ASP A 15 -1.21 11.22 -7.81
CA ASP A 15 -2.55 11.46 -8.34
C ASP A 15 -3.01 10.31 -9.24
N ARG A 16 -2.13 9.79 -10.08
CA ARG A 16 -2.45 8.65 -10.96
C ARG A 16 -2.73 7.39 -10.16
N LEU A 17 -1.97 7.13 -9.09
CA LEU A 17 -2.25 6.00 -8.20
C LEU A 17 -3.62 6.15 -7.53
N GLY A 18 -3.91 7.35 -7.03
CA GLY A 18 -5.20 7.64 -6.41
C GLY A 18 -6.36 7.44 -7.37
N LEU A 19 -6.25 7.92 -8.60
CA LEU A 19 -7.30 7.75 -9.61
C LEU A 19 -7.57 6.27 -9.91
N ALA A 20 -6.52 5.46 -9.99
CA ALA A 20 -6.67 4.02 -10.20
C ALA A 20 -7.41 3.36 -9.05
N LEU A 21 -7.15 3.79 -7.83
CA LEU A 21 -7.69 3.18 -6.62
C LEU A 21 -9.06 3.73 -6.20
N GLU A 22 -9.48 4.89 -6.72
CA GLU A 22 -10.82 5.41 -6.48
C GLU A 22 -11.91 4.48 -6.99
N ARG A 23 -11.58 3.64 -7.98
CA ARG A 23 -12.52 2.71 -8.62
C ARG A 23 -12.57 1.36 -7.93
N LEU A 24 -11.98 1.23 -6.74
CA LEU A 24 -12.04 -0.04 -6.01
C LEU A 24 -13.47 -0.41 -5.71
N GLU A 25 -13.86 -1.61 -6.16
CA GLU A 25 -15.14 -2.19 -5.80
C GLU A 25 -14.91 -3.11 -4.60
N LEU A 26 -15.17 -2.56 -3.43
CA LEU A 26 -15.11 -3.32 -2.19
C LEU A 26 -16.49 -3.79 -1.81
N SER A 27 -16.58 -4.86 -1.06
CA SER A 27 -17.86 -5.40 -0.60
C SER A 27 -18.57 -4.36 0.28
N GLY A 28 -19.83 -4.05 -0.03
CA GLY A 28 -20.61 -3.04 0.65
C GLY A 28 -20.40 -1.65 0.07
N GLU A 29 -20.94 -0.64 0.74
CA GLU A 29 -20.82 0.77 0.35
C GLU A 29 -19.58 1.41 0.99
N GLU A 30 -18.41 0.79 0.82
CA GLU A 30 -17.16 1.29 1.37
C GLU A 30 -16.70 2.55 0.65
N VAL A 31 -16.41 3.58 1.43
CA VAL A 31 -15.79 4.80 0.92
C VAL A 31 -14.28 4.68 1.06
N VAL A 32 -13.56 4.94 -0.02
CA VAL A 32 -12.10 4.92 -0.02
C VAL A 32 -11.59 6.35 0.18
N SER A 33 -10.75 6.55 1.17
CA SER A 33 -10.08 7.83 1.41
C SER A 33 -8.57 7.65 1.29
N PHE A 34 -7.88 8.75 0.98
CA PHE A 34 -6.44 8.70 0.73
C PHE A 34 -5.68 9.63 1.67
N LEU A 35 -4.53 9.15 2.13
CA LEU A 35 -3.48 9.96 2.72
C LEU A 35 -2.33 10.00 1.72
N GLU A 36 -1.60 11.08 1.66
CA GLU A 36 -0.49 11.24 0.73
C GLU A 36 0.77 11.66 1.47
N ALA A 37 1.90 11.05 1.10
CA ALA A 37 3.21 11.40 1.61
C ALA A 37 4.18 11.51 0.44
N ALA A 38 5.02 12.54 0.47
CA ALA A 38 6.02 12.79 -0.57
C ALA A 38 7.37 12.14 -0.25
N ASN A 39 7.53 11.60 0.95
CA ASN A 39 8.79 10.99 1.39
C ASN A 39 8.52 9.92 2.44
N GLY A 40 9.56 9.11 2.72
CA GLY A 40 9.42 7.99 3.63
C GLY A 40 9.19 8.40 5.09
N ASN A 41 9.78 9.51 5.53
CA ASN A 41 9.62 9.97 6.91
C ASN A 41 8.18 10.40 7.17
N ASP A 42 7.59 11.19 6.26
CA ASP A 42 6.20 11.62 6.38
C ASP A 42 5.24 10.42 6.30
N ALA A 43 5.57 9.44 5.44
CA ALA A 43 4.78 8.23 5.33
C ALA A 43 4.72 7.47 6.66
N LEU A 44 5.85 7.33 7.33
CA LEU A 44 5.91 6.63 8.61
C LEU A 44 5.10 7.37 9.67
N VAL A 45 5.22 8.70 9.73
CA VAL A 45 4.45 9.53 10.66
C VAL A 45 2.94 9.37 10.43
N LEU A 46 2.51 9.43 9.17
CA LEU A 46 1.10 9.25 8.82
C LEU A 46 0.60 7.85 9.14
N ALA A 47 1.42 6.83 8.87
CA ALA A 47 1.05 5.45 9.17
C ALA A 47 0.86 5.24 10.67
N GLU A 48 1.75 5.79 11.50
CA GLU A 48 1.64 5.70 12.94
C GLU A 48 0.40 6.42 13.48
N ALA A 49 0.10 7.60 12.92
CA ALA A 49 -1.02 8.42 13.38
C ALA A 49 -2.38 7.88 12.94
N HIS A 50 -2.47 7.32 11.74
CA HIS A 50 -3.75 6.97 11.11
C HIS A 50 -3.99 5.48 10.92
N GLN A 51 -2.97 4.66 10.96
CA GLN A 51 -3.06 3.20 10.78
C GLN A 51 -3.87 2.83 9.53
N PRO A 52 -3.37 3.19 8.32
CA PRO A 52 -4.10 2.93 7.09
C PRO A 52 -4.32 1.44 6.83
N ASP A 53 -5.31 1.14 6.01
CA ASP A 53 -5.65 -0.24 5.64
C ASP A 53 -4.73 -0.81 4.56
N LEU A 54 -4.10 0.06 3.79
CA LEU A 54 -3.20 -0.31 2.69
C LEU A 54 -2.20 0.81 2.45
N VAL A 55 -0.97 0.44 2.15
CA VAL A 55 0.07 1.39 1.71
C VAL A 55 0.48 1.03 0.29
N VAL A 56 0.52 2.03 -0.59
CA VAL A 56 1.08 1.90 -1.95
C VAL A 56 2.27 2.85 -2.03
N ALA A 57 3.47 2.31 -2.16
CA ALA A 57 4.70 3.09 -2.10
C ALA A 57 5.61 2.86 -3.30
N ASP A 58 6.14 3.96 -3.82
CA ASP A 58 7.17 3.94 -4.85
C ASP A 58 8.51 3.61 -4.19
N VAL A 59 9.24 2.63 -4.74
CA VAL A 59 10.54 2.24 -4.19
C VAL A 59 11.58 3.35 -4.25
N SER A 60 11.43 4.31 -5.16
CA SER A 60 12.38 5.41 -5.33
C SER A 60 12.15 6.59 -4.38
N VAL A 61 11.14 6.50 -3.50
CA VAL A 61 10.87 7.56 -2.54
C VAL A 61 12.05 7.76 -1.58
N THR A 62 12.41 9.01 -1.33
CA THR A 62 13.53 9.35 -0.44
C THR A 62 12.98 9.74 0.95
N PRO A 63 13.83 9.80 1.98
CA PRO A 63 15.28 9.56 1.99
C PRO A 63 15.70 8.09 2.05
N TYR A 64 14.86 7.16 2.48
CA TYR A 64 15.34 5.79 2.69
C TYR A 64 14.65 4.73 1.83
N GLY A 65 13.87 5.17 0.87
CA GLY A 65 13.29 4.28 -0.15
C GLY A 65 12.11 3.45 0.33
N GLY A 66 11.38 2.91 -0.64
CA GLY A 66 10.20 2.11 -0.37
C GLY A 66 10.50 0.78 0.29
N PHE A 67 11.65 0.17 0.02
CA PHE A 67 12.04 -1.09 0.66
C PHE A 67 12.25 -0.90 2.17
N GLY A 68 13.01 0.13 2.56
CA GLY A 68 13.26 0.44 3.96
C GLY A 68 11.98 0.83 4.69
N LEU A 69 11.16 1.67 4.06
CA LEU A 69 9.87 2.05 4.60
C LEU A 69 9.00 0.82 4.87
N THR A 70 8.92 -0.10 3.91
CA THR A 70 8.12 -1.32 4.06
C THR A 70 8.60 -2.15 5.24
N ARG A 71 9.91 -2.33 5.39
CA ARG A 71 10.44 -3.07 6.52
C ARG A 71 10.07 -2.44 7.86
N ASP A 72 10.17 -1.13 7.94
CA ASP A 72 9.83 -0.41 9.17
C ASP A 72 8.33 -0.53 9.48
N LEU A 73 7.48 -0.39 8.47
CA LEU A 73 6.03 -0.57 8.65
C LEU A 73 5.70 -1.98 9.15
N LYS A 74 6.33 -3.00 8.56
CA LYS A 74 6.07 -4.41 8.90
C LYS A 74 6.62 -4.80 10.26
N ALA A 75 7.65 -4.10 10.74
CA ALA A 75 8.28 -4.40 12.02
C ALA A 75 7.46 -3.94 13.22
N ASN A 76 6.52 -3.03 13.04
CA ASN A 76 5.72 -2.46 14.11
C ASN A 76 4.26 -2.92 13.97
N PRO A 77 3.71 -3.65 14.96
CA PRO A 77 2.31 -4.12 14.88
C PRO A 77 1.29 -3.00 14.67
N GLU A 78 1.59 -1.78 15.10
CA GLU A 78 0.67 -0.64 14.94
C GLU A 78 0.62 -0.13 13.50
N THR A 79 1.67 -0.38 12.71
CA THR A 79 1.72 0.07 11.31
C THR A 79 1.71 -1.07 10.31
N ASP A 80 1.71 -2.32 10.80
CA ASP A 80 1.68 -3.49 9.92
C ASP A 80 0.34 -3.58 9.20
N CYS A 81 0.38 -3.40 7.90
CA CYS A 81 -0.77 -3.50 7.02
C CYS A 81 -0.27 -3.99 5.66
N PRO A 82 -1.19 -4.38 4.73
CA PRO A 82 -0.75 -4.73 3.39
C PRO A 82 0.00 -3.58 2.71
N VAL A 83 1.09 -3.92 2.03
CA VAL A 83 1.93 -2.95 1.32
C VAL A 83 2.11 -3.42 -0.12
N ILE A 84 1.78 -2.54 -1.07
CA ILE A 84 2.11 -2.71 -2.48
C ILE A 84 3.30 -1.80 -2.79
N LEU A 85 4.39 -2.38 -3.30
CA LEU A 85 5.53 -1.60 -3.77
C LEU A 85 5.48 -1.46 -5.27
N VAL A 86 5.76 -0.25 -5.76
CA VAL A 86 5.89 0.05 -7.19
C VAL A 86 7.38 0.06 -7.52
N LEU A 87 7.80 -0.86 -8.40
CA LEU A 87 9.19 -1.05 -8.80
C LEU A 87 9.40 -0.58 -10.24
N ASP A 88 10.62 -0.10 -10.53
CA ASP A 88 11.03 0.23 -11.90
C ASP A 88 11.65 -0.97 -12.61
N ARG A 89 12.26 -1.89 -11.85
CA ARG A 89 13.13 -2.92 -12.40
C ARG A 89 12.80 -4.29 -11.82
N TYR A 90 12.68 -5.28 -12.70
CA TYR A 90 12.47 -6.67 -12.28
C TYR A 90 13.65 -7.22 -11.47
N GLN A 91 14.86 -6.68 -11.69
CA GLN A 91 16.04 -7.07 -10.94
C GLN A 91 15.91 -6.81 -9.44
N ASP A 92 15.03 -5.89 -9.06
CA ASP A 92 14.82 -5.51 -7.66
C ASP A 92 13.73 -6.33 -6.98
N GLU A 93 13.14 -7.30 -7.67
CA GLU A 93 12.05 -8.11 -7.11
C GLU A 93 12.43 -8.77 -5.78
N TRP A 94 13.67 -9.27 -5.68
CA TRP A 94 14.12 -9.91 -4.44
C TRP A 94 14.15 -8.94 -3.26
N LEU A 95 14.49 -7.67 -3.52
CA LEU A 95 14.43 -6.63 -2.48
C LEU A 95 13.00 -6.37 -2.02
N GLY A 96 12.05 -6.37 -2.96
CA GLY A 96 10.65 -6.25 -2.62
C GLY A 96 10.17 -7.36 -1.72
N ARG A 97 10.53 -8.59 -2.03
CA ARG A 97 10.19 -9.75 -1.20
C ARG A 97 10.89 -9.70 0.15
N TRP A 98 12.17 -9.34 0.16
CA TRP A 98 12.93 -9.19 1.39
C TRP A 98 12.33 -8.14 2.32
N SER A 99 11.77 -7.06 1.78
CA SER A 99 11.17 -5.99 2.57
C SER A 99 9.89 -6.40 3.29
N GLY A 100 9.27 -7.48 2.85
CA GLY A 100 7.99 -7.96 3.39
C GLY A 100 6.76 -7.41 2.69
N ALA A 101 6.93 -6.78 1.51
CA ALA A 101 5.80 -6.29 0.73
C ALA A 101 4.85 -7.43 0.38
N ASP A 102 3.55 -7.14 0.39
CA ASP A 102 2.51 -8.12 0.09
C ASP A 102 2.30 -8.28 -1.41
N ALA A 103 2.61 -7.27 -2.19
CA ALA A 103 2.54 -7.33 -3.65
C ALA A 103 3.53 -6.36 -4.27
N LEU A 104 3.95 -6.68 -5.49
CA LEU A 104 4.86 -5.85 -6.28
C LEU A 104 4.20 -5.54 -7.61
N VAL A 105 4.21 -4.27 -8.00
CA VAL A 105 3.78 -3.85 -9.33
C VAL A 105 4.92 -3.09 -9.99
N TYR A 106 4.97 -3.08 -11.30
CA TYR A 106 6.09 -2.51 -12.05
C TYR A 106 5.63 -1.35 -12.92
N ARG A 107 6.50 -0.35 -13.06
CA ARG A 107 6.23 0.76 -13.99
C ARG A 107 6.39 0.28 -15.44
N PRO A 108 5.55 0.79 -16.37
CA PRO A 108 4.42 1.68 -16.15
C PRO A 108 3.26 0.96 -15.47
N VAL A 109 2.66 1.58 -14.47
CA VAL A 109 1.61 0.95 -13.67
C VAL A 109 0.31 0.87 -14.46
N ASP A 110 -0.21 -0.35 -14.62
CA ASP A 110 -1.53 -0.58 -15.19
C ASP A 110 -2.58 -0.31 -14.09
N PRO A 111 -3.46 0.69 -14.27
CA PRO A 111 -4.44 1.03 -13.26
C PRO A 111 -5.39 -0.11 -12.90
N PHE A 112 -5.77 -0.94 -13.87
CA PHE A 112 -6.63 -2.10 -13.60
C PHE A 112 -5.92 -3.16 -12.78
N ALA A 113 -4.65 -3.43 -13.10
CA ALA A 113 -3.85 -4.39 -12.35
C ALA A 113 -3.63 -3.93 -10.92
N LEU A 114 -3.34 -2.64 -10.71
CA LEU A 114 -3.17 -2.06 -9.39
C LEU A 114 -4.45 -2.18 -8.57
N ALA A 115 -5.59 -1.79 -9.14
CA ALA A 115 -6.88 -1.87 -8.45
C ALA A 115 -7.22 -3.31 -8.08
N GLN A 116 -6.93 -4.27 -8.96
CA GLN A 116 -7.19 -5.68 -8.72
C GLN A 116 -6.36 -6.23 -7.55
N VAL A 117 -5.07 -5.89 -7.52
CA VAL A 117 -4.18 -6.31 -6.44
C VAL A 117 -4.61 -5.69 -5.10
N ALA A 118 -4.92 -4.40 -5.12
CA ALA A 118 -5.36 -3.69 -3.92
C ALA A 118 -6.66 -4.27 -3.38
N SER A 119 -7.63 -4.54 -4.24
CA SER A 119 -8.91 -5.14 -3.86
C SER A 119 -8.69 -6.51 -3.21
N ARG A 120 -7.84 -7.34 -3.82
CA ARG A 120 -7.53 -8.67 -3.30
C ARG A 120 -6.92 -8.59 -1.89
N LEU A 121 -5.94 -7.72 -1.69
CA LEU A 121 -5.28 -7.59 -0.39
C LEU A 121 -6.23 -7.09 0.68
N LEU A 122 -7.08 -6.13 0.36
CA LEU A 122 -8.05 -5.60 1.31
C LEU A 122 -9.13 -6.65 1.66
N GLU A 123 -9.58 -7.42 0.68
CA GLU A 123 -10.56 -8.48 0.89
C GLU A 123 -9.99 -9.64 1.69
N GLU A 124 -8.76 -10.05 1.42
CA GLU A 124 -8.08 -11.11 2.17
C GLU A 124 -7.98 -10.76 3.66
N GLU A 125 -7.61 -9.51 3.97
CA GLU A 125 -7.52 -9.05 5.34
C GLU A 125 -8.87 -9.06 6.03
N GLN A 126 -9.93 -8.60 5.36
CA GLN A 126 -11.28 -8.62 5.88
C GLN A 126 -11.79 -10.07 6.03
N GLY A 127 -11.47 -10.93 5.07
CA GLY A 127 -11.82 -12.34 5.11
C GLY A 127 -11.19 -13.07 6.29
N GLU A 128 -9.91 -12.81 6.56
CA GLU A 128 -9.20 -13.36 7.70
C GLU A 128 -9.84 -12.93 9.03
N ALA A 129 -10.15 -11.63 9.15
CA ALA A 129 -10.82 -11.11 10.33
C ALA A 129 -12.20 -11.75 10.53
N THR A 130 -12.94 -11.98 9.45
CA THR A 130 -14.24 -12.63 9.49
C THR A 130 -14.11 -14.09 9.92
N LEU A 131 -13.13 -14.81 9.38
CA LEU A 131 -12.88 -16.21 9.73
C LEU A 131 -12.49 -16.34 11.20
N GLU A 132 -11.64 -15.49 11.71
CA GLU A 132 -11.27 -15.47 13.12
C GLU A 132 -12.48 -15.21 13.99
N GLY A 133 -13.36 -14.30 13.61
CA GLY A 133 -14.59 -14.02 14.31
C GLY A 133 -15.55 -15.23 14.30
N ALA A 134 -15.58 -15.99 13.21
CA ALA A 134 -16.45 -17.17 13.09
C ALA A 134 -15.95 -18.35 13.91
N THR A 135 -14.64 -18.44 14.18
CA THR A 135 -14.05 -19.56 14.92
C THR A 135 -13.96 -19.29 16.42
N SER A 136 -14.18 -18.09 16.82
CA SER A 136 -14.20 -17.72 18.24
C SER A 136 -15.63 -17.83 18.85
#